data_3a35db5fe61509a286702a2daa6b9de0
#
_entry.id   3a35db5fe61509a286702a2daa6b9de0
#
_cell.length_a   1.000
_cell.length_b   1.000
_cell.length_c   1.000
_cell.angle_alpha   90.00
_cell.angle_beta   90.00
_cell.angle_gamma   90.00
#
_symmetry.space_group_name_H-M   'P 1'
#
loop_
_entity.id
_entity.type
_entity.pdbx_description
1 polymer ?
#
loop_
_entity_poly.entity_id
_entity_poly.type
_entity_poly.pdbx_seq_one_letter_code
_entity_poly.pdbx_strand_id
1 'polypeptide(L)'
;DETSETFNETWGVFALVSSKPEISAVTVSPESPTTEETITFTATVTDDEGLSSVELITIFQSDTTSHTMNQGDGDQFSVSINPLEQSGSLIYYYVVAADITGLSETTNLFSLTISEPPEPPEELTIADLVNNIDDYVGEQIEIDGVVTVPAGKLRTTFTEAFLQDESGKGIILYNSSLDTSFHRGDSVIVTAEVDEFDGKPEL
;
A
#
# COMPACT_ATOMS: atom_id res chain seq x y z
N ASP A 1 87.77 11.23 16.82
CA ASP A 1 87.01 10.02 17.17
C ASP A 1 85.51 10.28 16.91
N GLU A 2 85.12 9.92 15.71
CA GLU A 2 83.69 10.01 15.36
C GLU A 2 83.05 8.66 15.77
N THR A 3 82.29 8.69 16.82
CA THR A 3 81.43 7.60 17.18
C THR A 3 80.20 7.64 16.24
N SER A 4 80.17 6.69 15.26
CA SER A 4 79.02 6.40 14.45
C SER A 4 77.90 5.87 15.32
N GLU A 5 76.90 6.70 15.58
CA GLU A 5 75.63 6.20 16.19
C GLU A 5 74.84 5.50 15.08
N THR A 6 74.82 4.18 15.16
CA THR A 6 73.88 3.34 14.34
C THR A 6 72.48 3.46 14.89
N PHE A 7 71.66 4.31 14.21
CA PHE A 7 70.22 4.31 14.44
C PHE A 7 69.66 2.95 13.93
N ASN A 8 69.23 2.13 14.88
CA ASN A 8 68.52 0.91 14.57
C ASN A 8 67.01 1.24 14.53
N GLU A 9 66.54 1.70 13.38
CA GLU A 9 65.08 1.92 13.18
C GLU A 9 64.38 0.56 12.99
N THR A 10 63.75 0.09 14.05
CA THR A 10 62.84 -1.05 13.96
C THR A 10 61.51 -0.54 13.46
N TRP A 11 61.30 -0.62 12.14
CA TRP A 11 60.00 -0.35 11.54
C TRP A 11 59.03 -1.50 11.92
N GLY A 12 58.08 -1.23 12.80
CA GLY A 12 56.96 -2.12 13.04
C GLY A 12 56.10 -2.20 11.78
N VAL A 13 55.92 -3.39 11.25
CA VAL A 13 54.91 -3.62 10.24
C VAL A 13 53.54 -3.56 10.93
N PHE A 14 52.80 -2.47 10.72
CA PHE A 14 51.41 -2.39 11.13
C PHE A 14 50.62 -3.13 10.05
N ALA A 15 50.12 -4.31 10.37
CA ALA A 15 49.09 -4.93 9.54
C ALA A 15 47.77 -4.20 9.85
N LEU A 16 47.15 -3.61 8.81
CA LEU A 16 45.77 -3.22 8.89
C LEU A 16 44.94 -4.49 9.12
N VAL A 17 44.22 -4.52 10.21
CA VAL A 17 43.31 -5.63 10.49
C VAL A 17 41.96 -5.18 9.94
N SER A 18 41.54 -5.84 8.87
CA SER A 18 40.19 -5.66 8.34
C SER A 18 39.14 -5.94 9.40
N SER A 19 38.15 -5.12 9.53
CA SER A 19 36.97 -5.37 10.36
C SER A 19 35.84 -5.93 9.51
N LYS A 20 34.92 -6.65 10.13
CA LYS A 20 33.72 -7.10 9.46
C LYS A 20 32.77 -5.92 9.24
N PRO A 21 31.86 -5.98 8.24
CA PRO A 21 30.86 -4.96 8.03
C PRO A 21 30.02 -4.67 9.26
N GLU A 22 29.56 -3.44 9.41
CA GLU A 22 28.60 -3.03 10.44
C GLU A 22 27.24 -2.77 9.80
N ILE A 23 26.20 -3.49 10.26
CA ILE A 23 24.80 -3.27 9.86
C ILE A 23 24.11 -2.53 10.99
N SER A 24 23.90 -1.22 10.84
CA SER A 24 23.44 -0.34 11.92
C SER A 24 21.92 -0.17 11.97
N ALA A 25 21.23 -0.31 10.84
CA ALA A 25 19.77 -0.18 10.77
C ALA A 25 19.19 -1.08 9.67
N VAL A 26 18.04 -1.68 9.97
CA VAL A 26 17.21 -2.37 8.98
C VAL A 26 15.78 -1.87 9.15
N THR A 27 15.19 -1.40 8.05
CA THR A 27 13.82 -0.89 8.02
C THR A 27 13.03 -1.54 6.88
N VAL A 28 11.71 -1.56 7.02
CA VAL A 28 10.78 -2.08 6.01
C VAL A 28 9.68 -1.07 5.77
N SER A 29 9.27 -0.93 4.53
CA SER A 29 8.20 -0.01 4.13
C SER A 29 7.32 -0.68 3.05
N PRO A 30 5.98 -0.69 3.25
CA PRO A 30 5.28 -0.27 4.47
C PRO A 30 5.58 -1.19 5.67
N GLU A 31 5.40 -0.69 6.90
CA GLU A 31 5.61 -1.47 8.13
C GLU A 31 4.55 -2.57 8.34
N SER A 32 3.39 -2.41 7.73
CA SER A 32 2.29 -3.37 7.73
C SER A 32 1.78 -3.53 6.30
N PRO A 33 2.53 -4.24 5.45
CA PRO A 33 2.17 -4.39 4.05
C PRO A 33 0.94 -5.26 3.86
N THR A 34 0.22 -4.99 2.78
CA THR A 34 -0.87 -5.81 2.29
C THR A 34 -0.41 -6.74 1.16
N THR A 35 -1.29 -7.64 0.74
CA THR A 35 -1.04 -8.54 -0.40
C THR A 35 -0.90 -7.83 -1.74
N GLU A 36 -1.25 -6.54 -1.81
CA GLU A 36 -1.17 -5.74 -3.04
C GLU A 36 0.04 -4.79 -3.07
N GLU A 37 0.73 -4.64 -1.95
CA GLU A 37 1.80 -3.66 -1.82
C GLU A 37 3.18 -4.26 -2.01
N THR A 38 4.03 -3.55 -2.76
CA THR A 38 5.45 -3.86 -2.86
C THR A 38 6.16 -3.50 -1.55
N ILE A 39 6.93 -4.43 -1.02
CA ILE A 39 7.65 -4.27 0.24
C ILE A 39 9.09 -3.88 -0.06
N THR A 40 9.52 -2.73 0.44
CA THR A 40 10.90 -2.26 0.32
C THR A 40 11.64 -2.44 1.64
N PHE A 41 12.73 -3.18 1.60
CA PHE A 41 13.66 -3.35 2.71
C PHE A 41 14.86 -2.43 2.50
N THR A 42 15.28 -1.74 3.55
CA THR A 42 16.46 -0.86 3.51
C THR A 42 17.37 -1.20 4.70
N ALA A 43 18.67 -1.30 4.43
CA ALA A 43 19.69 -1.49 5.44
C ALA A 43 20.75 -0.40 5.33
N THR A 44 21.29 0.04 6.47
CA THR A 44 22.48 0.90 6.52
C THR A 44 23.68 0.05 6.86
N VAL A 45 24.65 -0.04 5.95
CA VAL A 45 25.81 -0.92 6.06
C VAL A 45 27.08 -0.14 5.77
N THR A 46 28.03 -0.21 6.68
CA THR A 46 29.34 0.43 6.56
C THR A 46 30.46 -0.60 6.68
N ASP A 47 31.61 -0.30 6.06
CA ASP A 47 32.80 -1.12 6.13
C ASP A 47 34.04 -0.26 5.86
N ASP A 48 35.20 -0.61 6.45
CA ASP A 48 36.44 0.16 6.34
C ASP A 48 37.23 -0.13 5.06
N GLU A 49 37.00 -1.26 4.40
CA GLU A 49 37.70 -1.67 3.18
C GLU A 49 36.80 -1.76 1.96
N GLY A 50 35.48 -1.84 2.17
CA GLY A 50 34.45 -1.91 1.13
C GLY A 50 33.70 -3.23 1.12
N LEU A 51 32.46 -3.14 0.71
CA LEU A 51 31.52 -4.26 0.69
C LEU A 51 31.62 -5.04 -0.63
N SER A 52 31.57 -6.37 -0.54
CA SER A 52 31.46 -7.28 -1.68
C SER A 52 30.01 -7.64 -1.98
N SER A 53 29.16 -7.77 -0.96
CA SER A 53 27.73 -8.02 -1.12
C SER A 53 26.94 -7.56 0.11
N VAL A 54 25.69 -7.15 -0.16
CA VAL A 54 24.64 -6.98 0.86
C VAL A 54 23.41 -7.72 0.36
N GLU A 55 22.92 -8.66 1.15
CA GLU A 55 21.82 -9.53 0.78
C GLU A 55 20.72 -9.52 1.84
N LEU A 56 19.48 -9.42 1.42
CA LEU A 56 18.31 -9.71 2.24
C LEU A 56 17.95 -11.17 2.08
N ILE A 57 17.87 -11.89 3.17
CA ILE A 57 17.41 -13.28 3.19
C ILE A 57 15.97 -13.26 3.73
N THR A 58 15.06 -13.80 2.96
CA THR A 58 13.66 -13.99 3.38
C THR A 58 13.34 -15.46 3.56
N ILE A 59 12.56 -15.77 4.58
CA ILE A 59 12.07 -17.11 4.87
C ILE A 59 10.54 -17.03 4.91
N PHE A 60 9.92 -17.68 3.95
CA PHE A 60 8.47 -17.77 3.84
C PHE A 60 8.06 -19.24 3.85
N GLN A 61 7.22 -19.61 4.81
CA GLN A 61 6.88 -21.03 5.11
C GLN A 61 8.16 -21.86 5.38
N SER A 62 8.67 -22.59 4.40
CA SER A 62 9.93 -23.36 4.52
C SER A 62 10.95 -22.97 3.46
N ASP A 63 10.59 -22.01 2.59
CA ASP A 63 11.44 -21.60 1.49
C ASP A 63 12.29 -20.39 1.93
N THR A 64 13.59 -20.48 1.64
CA THR A 64 14.56 -19.42 1.88
C THR A 64 15.00 -18.84 0.55
N THR A 65 14.86 -17.52 0.41
CA THR A 65 15.26 -16.80 -0.80
C THR A 65 16.26 -15.69 -0.46
N SER A 66 17.31 -15.57 -1.26
CA SER A 66 18.27 -14.46 -1.18
C SER A 66 17.93 -13.41 -2.23
N HIS A 67 17.98 -12.15 -1.81
CA HIS A 67 17.75 -10.98 -2.66
C HIS A 67 18.93 -10.03 -2.51
N THR A 68 19.63 -9.74 -3.62
CA THR A 68 20.71 -8.75 -3.61
C THR A 68 20.13 -7.36 -3.35
N MET A 69 20.69 -6.67 -2.36
CA MET A 69 20.35 -5.29 -2.06
C MET A 69 21.24 -4.34 -2.87
N ASN A 70 20.62 -3.36 -3.52
CA ASN A 70 21.33 -2.37 -4.32
C ASN A 70 21.72 -1.17 -3.48
N GLN A 71 22.94 -0.70 -3.66
CA GLN A 71 23.40 0.52 -3.01
C GLN A 71 22.67 1.73 -3.59
N GLY A 72 22.12 2.56 -2.69
CA GLY A 72 21.52 3.86 -2.96
C GLY A 72 22.46 5.00 -2.58
N ASP A 73 21.91 6.01 -1.91
CA ASP A 73 22.70 7.15 -1.45
C ASP A 73 23.52 6.79 -0.19
N GLY A 74 24.82 7.05 -0.25
CA GLY A 74 25.74 6.80 0.87
C GLY A 74 25.84 5.31 1.23
N ASP A 75 25.57 5.00 2.50
CA ASP A 75 25.71 3.66 3.08
C ASP A 75 24.37 2.88 3.10
N GLN A 76 23.37 3.36 2.35
CA GLN A 76 22.07 2.71 2.27
C GLN A 76 22.01 1.69 1.16
N PHE A 77 21.48 0.53 1.47
CA PHE A 77 21.20 -0.58 0.55
C PHE A 77 19.72 -0.92 0.61
N SER A 78 19.11 -1.16 -0.53
CA SER A 78 17.69 -1.48 -0.60
C SER A 78 17.36 -2.56 -1.62
N VAL A 79 16.25 -3.26 -1.37
CA VAL A 79 15.62 -4.18 -2.31
C VAL A 79 14.11 -4.12 -2.13
N SER A 80 13.40 -4.21 -3.25
CA SER A 80 11.94 -4.29 -3.24
C SER A 80 11.50 -5.68 -3.65
N ILE A 81 10.56 -6.23 -2.90
CA ILE A 81 9.94 -7.53 -3.16
C ILE A 81 8.51 -7.28 -3.59
N ASN A 82 8.08 -7.94 -4.65
CA ASN A 82 6.70 -7.87 -5.13
C ASN A 82 5.72 -8.38 -4.07
N PRO A 83 4.46 -7.94 -4.12
CA PRO A 83 3.42 -8.39 -3.20
C PRO A 83 3.36 -9.92 -3.12
N LEU A 84 3.10 -10.42 -1.93
CA LEU A 84 2.86 -11.84 -1.67
C LEU A 84 1.35 -12.09 -1.65
N GLU A 85 0.89 -13.01 -2.46
CA GLU A 85 -0.53 -13.28 -2.70
C GLU A 85 -1.29 -13.93 -1.51
N GLN A 86 -0.65 -14.10 -0.35
CA GLN A 86 -1.27 -14.77 0.79
C GLN A 86 -1.34 -13.86 2.03
N SER A 87 -2.53 -13.40 2.37
CA SER A 87 -2.78 -12.67 3.61
C SER A 87 -2.58 -13.56 4.85
N GLY A 88 -2.26 -12.95 5.98
CA GLY A 88 -1.96 -13.65 7.23
C GLY A 88 -0.61 -14.35 7.24
N SER A 89 0.16 -14.23 6.16
CA SER A 89 1.48 -14.86 6.05
C SER A 89 2.51 -14.13 6.90
N LEU A 90 3.34 -14.91 7.59
CA LEU A 90 4.47 -14.43 8.35
C LEU A 90 5.75 -14.67 7.54
N ILE A 91 6.47 -13.60 7.26
CA ILE A 91 7.79 -13.64 6.65
C ILE A 91 8.82 -13.38 7.74
N TYR A 92 9.82 -14.24 7.82
CA TYR A 92 11.03 -13.94 8.58
C TYR A 92 12.11 -13.43 7.64
N TYR A 93 12.92 -12.48 8.10
CA TYR A 93 13.98 -11.92 7.29
C TYR A 93 15.18 -11.49 8.13
N TYR A 94 16.34 -11.44 7.48
CA TYR A 94 17.58 -10.91 8.03
C TYR A 94 18.48 -10.42 6.90
N VAL A 95 19.43 -9.55 7.24
CA VAL A 95 20.41 -9.01 6.28
C VAL A 95 21.77 -9.61 6.55
N VAL A 96 22.48 -9.96 5.48
CA VAL A 96 23.86 -10.42 5.49
C VAL A 96 24.70 -9.44 4.66
N ALA A 97 25.78 -8.93 5.23
CA ALA A 97 26.76 -8.13 4.53
C ALA A 97 28.12 -8.83 4.55
N ALA A 98 28.83 -8.82 3.45
CA ALA A 98 30.18 -9.33 3.33
C ALA A 98 31.11 -8.26 2.76
N ASP A 99 32.33 -8.17 3.29
CA ASP A 99 33.39 -7.31 2.77
C ASP A 99 34.18 -7.96 1.62
N ILE A 100 35.10 -7.20 1.04
CA ILE A 100 35.99 -7.70 -0.02
C ILE A 100 37.07 -8.68 0.47
N THR A 101 37.27 -8.79 1.80
CA THR A 101 38.26 -9.70 2.42
C THR A 101 37.63 -11.03 2.83
N GLY A 102 36.30 -11.15 2.76
CA GLY A 102 35.53 -12.36 3.08
C GLY A 102 35.01 -12.41 4.50
N LEU A 103 35.14 -11.33 5.30
CA LEU A 103 34.48 -11.23 6.59
C LEU A 103 33.01 -10.86 6.38
N SER A 104 32.14 -11.31 7.28
CA SER A 104 30.69 -11.05 7.16
C SER A 104 30.02 -10.74 8.49
N GLU A 105 28.91 -10.01 8.40
CA GLU A 105 28.00 -9.75 9.52
C GLU A 105 26.58 -10.14 9.13
N THR A 106 25.80 -10.54 10.12
CA THR A 106 24.40 -10.94 9.94
C THR A 106 23.56 -10.32 11.04
N THR A 107 22.42 -9.75 10.68
CA THR A 107 21.48 -9.19 11.67
C THR A 107 20.75 -10.28 12.45
N ASN A 108 20.04 -9.86 13.50
CA ASN A 108 19.03 -10.71 14.11
C ASN A 108 17.91 -11.03 13.10
N LEU A 109 17.16 -12.09 13.40
CA LEU A 109 15.99 -12.45 12.64
C LEU A 109 14.82 -11.50 12.99
N PHE A 110 14.23 -10.90 11.98
CA PHE A 110 13.03 -10.08 12.07
C PHE A 110 11.83 -10.83 11.53
N SER A 111 10.62 -10.32 11.79
CA SER A 111 9.38 -10.85 11.23
C SER A 111 8.48 -9.74 10.73
N LEU A 112 7.72 -10.03 9.67
CA LEU A 112 6.77 -9.14 9.03
C LEU A 112 5.51 -9.93 8.71
N THR A 113 4.34 -9.36 9.04
CA THR A 113 3.04 -9.96 8.73
C THR A 113 2.43 -9.25 7.52
N ILE A 114 1.94 -10.03 6.57
CA ILE A 114 1.20 -9.52 5.40
C ILE A 114 -0.27 -9.52 5.74
N SER A 115 -0.92 -8.38 5.57
CA SER A 115 -2.35 -8.20 5.82
C SER A 115 -3.16 -8.29 4.52
N GLU A 116 -4.45 -8.47 4.64
CA GLU A 116 -5.38 -8.27 3.54
C GLU A 116 -5.56 -6.76 3.32
N PRO A 117 -5.70 -6.29 2.06
CA PRO A 117 -6.10 -4.91 1.82
C PRO A 117 -7.40 -4.59 2.55
N PRO A 118 -7.61 -3.36 3.02
CA PRO A 118 -8.90 -2.98 3.57
C PRO A 118 -9.96 -3.16 2.50
N GLU A 119 -11.08 -3.78 2.87
CA GLU A 119 -12.23 -3.84 1.96
C GLU A 119 -12.61 -2.41 1.55
N PRO A 120 -12.89 -2.17 0.25
CA PRO A 120 -13.47 -0.91 -0.17
C PRO A 120 -14.71 -0.61 0.69
N PRO A 121 -15.00 0.66 1.01
CA PRO A 121 -16.26 1.01 1.65
C PRO A 121 -17.41 0.38 0.87
N GLU A 122 -18.32 -0.29 1.56
CA GLU A 122 -19.54 -0.79 0.91
C GLU A 122 -20.24 0.40 0.24
N GLU A 123 -20.39 0.35 -1.06
CA GLU A 123 -21.13 1.36 -1.80
C GLU A 123 -22.60 1.26 -1.38
N LEU A 124 -23.19 2.40 -1.04
CA LEU A 124 -24.61 2.48 -0.69
C LEU A 124 -25.46 2.09 -1.88
N THR A 125 -26.25 1.04 -1.76
CA THR A 125 -27.14 0.60 -2.84
C THR A 125 -28.54 1.20 -2.71
N ILE A 126 -29.26 1.24 -3.83
CA ILE A 126 -30.69 1.63 -3.81
C ILE A 126 -31.50 0.69 -2.92
N ALA A 127 -31.10 -0.60 -2.81
CA ALA A 127 -31.76 -1.53 -1.91
C ALA A 127 -31.58 -1.14 -0.42
N ASP A 128 -30.40 -0.66 -0.03
CA ASP A 128 -30.15 -0.19 1.33
C ASP A 128 -31.04 0.99 1.69
N LEU A 129 -31.13 1.97 0.79
CA LEU A 129 -32.01 3.11 0.95
C LEU A 129 -33.48 2.70 1.07
N VAL A 130 -33.97 1.87 0.15
CA VAL A 130 -35.36 1.47 0.11
C VAL A 130 -35.76 0.62 1.32
N ASN A 131 -34.85 -0.22 1.82
CA ASN A 131 -35.13 -1.10 2.95
C ASN A 131 -34.96 -0.42 4.31
N ASN A 132 -34.14 0.64 4.38
CA ASN A 132 -33.78 1.33 5.63
C ASN A 132 -34.00 2.84 5.53
N ILE A 133 -35.05 3.27 4.84
CA ILE A 133 -35.28 4.68 4.51
C ILE A 133 -35.24 5.60 5.74
N ASP A 134 -35.78 5.14 6.88
CA ASP A 134 -35.83 5.91 8.13
C ASP A 134 -34.42 6.32 8.64
N ASP A 135 -33.39 5.57 8.25
CA ASP A 135 -32.00 5.84 8.66
C ASP A 135 -31.36 6.93 7.79
N TYR A 136 -31.94 7.23 6.63
CA TYR A 136 -31.34 8.12 5.64
C TYR A 136 -32.16 9.39 5.35
N VAL A 137 -33.43 9.48 5.72
CA VAL A 137 -34.25 10.67 5.49
C VAL A 137 -33.59 11.92 6.08
N GLY A 138 -33.39 12.93 5.23
CA GLY A 138 -32.73 14.19 5.56
C GLY A 138 -31.21 14.15 5.42
N GLU A 139 -30.62 12.99 5.12
CA GLU A 139 -29.20 12.86 4.87
C GLU A 139 -28.85 13.15 3.40
N GLN A 140 -27.72 13.78 3.17
CA GLN A 140 -27.17 13.94 1.83
C GLN A 140 -26.29 12.74 1.48
N ILE A 141 -26.65 12.04 0.43
CA ILE A 141 -25.97 10.82 -0.01
C ILE A 141 -25.43 10.97 -1.44
N GLU A 142 -24.51 10.11 -1.81
CA GLU A 142 -24.11 9.87 -3.19
C GLU A 142 -24.44 8.41 -3.54
N ILE A 143 -25.11 8.23 -4.69
CA ILE A 143 -25.51 6.90 -5.16
C ILE A 143 -25.38 6.85 -6.69
N ASP A 144 -24.97 5.71 -7.20
CA ASP A 144 -24.90 5.48 -8.64
C ASP A 144 -26.05 4.61 -9.14
N GLY A 145 -26.24 4.60 -10.43
CA GLY A 145 -27.23 3.74 -11.07
C GLY A 145 -27.49 4.09 -12.53
N VAL A 146 -28.40 3.34 -13.13
CA VAL A 146 -28.80 3.51 -14.52
C VAL A 146 -30.18 4.13 -14.59
N VAL A 147 -30.31 5.16 -15.42
CA VAL A 147 -31.60 5.80 -15.68
C VAL A 147 -32.52 4.85 -16.46
N THR A 148 -33.60 4.41 -15.83
CA THR A 148 -34.59 3.53 -16.45
C THR A 148 -35.76 4.30 -17.09
N VAL A 149 -36.16 5.41 -16.48
CA VAL A 149 -37.15 6.35 -17.04
C VAL A 149 -36.58 7.77 -16.90
N PRO A 150 -36.27 8.46 -18.03
CA PRO A 150 -35.75 9.81 -17.97
C PRO A 150 -36.84 10.83 -17.66
N ALA A 151 -36.44 12.00 -17.15
CA ALA A 151 -37.33 13.14 -16.94
C ALA A 151 -37.99 13.59 -18.23
N GLY A 152 -39.12 14.27 -18.10
CA GLY A 152 -39.92 14.76 -19.26
C GLY A 152 -40.81 13.69 -19.91
N LYS A 153 -40.76 12.42 -19.45
CA LYS A 153 -41.62 11.34 -19.94
C LYS A 153 -42.93 11.22 -19.15
N LEU A 154 -42.86 11.32 -17.83
CA LEU A 154 -44.03 11.20 -16.96
C LEU A 154 -44.57 12.60 -16.59
N ARG A 155 -43.69 13.55 -16.37
CA ARG A 155 -43.97 14.93 -16.03
C ARG A 155 -43.20 15.87 -16.95
N THR A 156 -43.79 17.00 -17.29
CA THR A 156 -43.20 17.98 -18.23
C THR A 156 -42.87 19.33 -17.59
N THR A 157 -43.12 19.45 -16.29
CA THR A 157 -42.94 20.71 -15.53
C THR A 157 -41.91 20.62 -14.43
N PHE A 158 -41.55 19.41 -14.04
CA PHE A 158 -40.54 19.11 -13.01
C PHE A 158 -39.86 17.79 -13.34
N THR A 159 -38.70 17.55 -12.72
CA THR A 159 -37.98 16.29 -12.86
C THR A 159 -38.68 15.21 -12.04
N GLU A 160 -39.09 14.15 -12.70
CA GLU A 160 -39.47 12.86 -12.16
C GLU A 160 -38.81 11.82 -13.05
N ALA A 161 -37.78 11.18 -12.53
CA ALA A 161 -37.01 10.16 -13.23
C ALA A 161 -36.83 8.94 -12.34
N PHE A 162 -36.41 7.80 -12.89
CA PHE A 162 -36.20 6.56 -12.14
C PHE A 162 -34.80 6.06 -12.38
N LEU A 163 -34.12 5.81 -11.28
CA LEU A 163 -32.80 5.21 -11.22
C LEU A 163 -32.90 3.77 -10.73
N GLN A 164 -32.08 2.88 -11.23
CA GLN A 164 -31.95 1.49 -10.79
C GLN A 164 -30.48 1.11 -10.79
N ASP A 165 -30.06 0.38 -9.76
CA ASP A 165 -28.72 -0.18 -9.61
C ASP A 165 -28.71 -1.71 -9.75
N GLU A 166 -27.54 -2.33 -9.46
CA GLU A 166 -27.37 -3.79 -9.53
C GLU A 166 -28.17 -4.55 -8.46
N SER A 167 -28.61 -3.88 -7.40
CA SER A 167 -29.50 -4.49 -6.38
C SER A 167 -30.88 -4.88 -6.93
N GLY A 168 -31.22 -4.39 -8.13
CA GLY A 168 -32.50 -4.61 -8.79
C GLY A 168 -33.64 -3.76 -8.20
N LYS A 169 -33.37 -2.86 -7.26
CA LYS A 169 -34.31 -1.88 -6.75
C LYS A 169 -34.22 -0.60 -7.56
N GLY A 170 -35.26 0.22 -7.46
CA GLY A 170 -35.30 1.52 -8.10
C GLY A 170 -35.72 2.60 -7.12
N ILE A 171 -35.28 3.84 -7.39
CA ILE A 171 -35.59 5.02 -6.61
C ILE A 171 -36.04 6.15 -7.56
N ILE A 172 -36.83 7.08 -7.03
CA ILE A 172 -37.30 8.25 -7.77
C ILE A 172 -36.27 9.37 -7.59
N LEU A 173 -35.90 10.00 -8.72
CA LEU A 173 -35.20 11.27 -8.70
C LEU A 173 -36.21 12.38 -8.88
N TYR A 174 -36.31 13.28 -7.89
CA TYR A 174 -37.22 14.42 -7.93
C TYR A 174 -36.44 15.74 -7.89
N ASN A 175 -36.86 16.67 -8.73
CA ASN A 175 -36.45 18.07 -8.60
C ASN A 175 -37.59 18.99 -9.12
N SER A 176 -37.88 20.06 -8.40
CA SER A 176 -38.90 21.03 -8.75
C SER A 176 -38.68 21.72 -10.12
N SER A 177 -37.44 21.69 -10.61
CA SER A 177 -37.08 22.16 -11.96
C SER A 177 -36.96 20.97 -12.90
N LEU A 178 -37.40 21.13 -14.15
CA LEU A 178 -37.25 20.08 -15.15
C LEU A 178 -35.83 20.03 -15.70
N ASP A 179 -35.16 18.89 -15.50
CA ASP A 179 -33.88 18.57 -16.13
C ASP A 179 -34.05 17.36 -17.08
N THR A 180 -33.74 17.56 -18.34
CA THR A 180 -33.82 16.53 -19.39
C THR A 180 -32.45 16.22 -19.99
N SER A 181 -31.36 16.55 -19.27
CA SER A 181 -29.99 16.35 -19.75
C SER A 181 -29.55 14.88 -19.77
N PHE A 182 -30.22 14.02 -19.02
CA PHE A 182 -29.94 12.58 -18.95
C PHE A 182 -30.99 11.73 -19.64
N HIS A 183 -30.59 10.58 -20.18
CA HIS A 183 -31.41 9.74 -21.04
C HIS A 183 -31.51 8.31 -20.48
N ARG A 184 -32.47 7.56 -20.95
CA ARG A 184 -32.62 6.16 -20.61
C ARG A 184 -31.36 5.37 -21.00
N GLY A 185 -30.79 4.65 -20.05
CA GLY A 185 -29.60 3.84 -20.21
C GLY A 185 -28.29 4.56 -19.80
N ASP A 186 -28.38 5.84 -19.46
CA ASP A 186 -27.22 6.56 -18.93
C ASP A 186 -26.88 6.04 -17.52
N SER A 187 -25.61 5.78 -17.28
CA SER A 187 -25.08 5.58 -15.93
C SER A 187 -24.80 6.95 -15.31
N VAL A 188 -25.31 7.19 -14.14
CA VAL A 188 -25.20 8.48 -13.45
C VAL A 188 -24.79 8.26 -11.98
N ILE A 189 -24.09 9.23 -11.44
CA ILE A 189 -23.86 9.38 -9.99
C ILE A 189 -24.74 10.56 -9.56
N VAL A 190 -25.54 10.35 -8.53
CA VAL A 190 -26.48 11.34 -8.01
C VAL A 190 -26.09 11.69 -6.59
N THR A 191 -25.87 12.98 -6.32
CA THR A 191 -25.73 13.51 -4.95
C THR A 191 -27.02 14.25 -4.62
N ALA A 192 -27.78 13.77 -3.66
CA ALA A 192 -29.07 14.33 -3.27
C ALA A 192 -29.36 14.11 -1.80
N GLU A 193 -30.31 14.89 -1.26
CA GLU A 193 -30.91 14.63 0.03
C GLU A 193 -31.98 13.56 -0.13
N VAL A 194 -32.01 12.59 0.79
CA VAL A 194 -33.00 11.53 0.82
C VAL A 194 -34.30 12.08 1.43
N ASP A 195 -35.41 11.92 0.72
CA ASP A 195 -36.74 12.31 1.20
C ASP A 195 -37.73 11.14 1.05
N GLU A 196 -38.85 11.26 1.69
CA GLU A 196 -39.94 10.31 1.59
C GLU A 196 -41.23 11.01 1.19
N PHE A 197 -41.80 10.62 0.07
CA PHE A 197 -43.09 11.11 -0.39
C PHE A 197 -44.08 9.99 -0.57
N ASP A 198 -45.21 10.06 0.18
CA ASP A 198 -46.29 9.08 0.17
C ASP A 198 -45.78 7.63 0.39
N GLY A 199 -44.89 7.46 1.38
CA GLY A 199 -44.29 6.18 1.75
C GLY A 199 -43.29 5.64 0.72
N LYS A 200 -42.75 6.47 -0.15
CA LYS A 200 -41.75 6.07 -1.15
C LYS A 200 -40.50 6.93 -1.03
N PRO A 201 -39.33 6.28 -1.03
CA PRO A 201 -38.06 7.01 -1.04
C PRO A 201 -37.88 7.76 -2.36
N GLU A 202 -37.41 8.99 -2.26
CA GLU A 202 -36.99 9.82 -3.39
C GLU A 202 -35.70 10.58 -3.09
N LEU A 203 -35.00 11.01 -4.15
CA LEU A 203 -33.76 11.76 -4.10
C LEU A 203 -33.93 13.12 -4.79
#